data_06184074d6b1433ce8a6ff0a5d82d33a
#
_entry.id   06184074d6b1433ce8a6ff0a5d82d33a
#
_cell.length_a   1.000
_cell.length_b   1.000
_cell.length_c   1.000
_cell.angle_alpha   90.00
_cell.angle_beta   90.00
_cell.angle_gamma   90.00
#
_symmetry.space_group_name_H-M   'P 1'
#
loop_
_entity.id
_entity.type
_entity.pdbx_description
1 polymer ?
#
loop_
_entity_poly.entity_id
_entity_poly.type
_entity_poly.pdbx_seq_one_letter_code
_entity_poly.pdbx_strand_id
1 'polypeptide(L)'
;MGSYIENLVNNKIDEIKKKENIYTVGRVSKIQDYVLEVRGLESVAFFEEVSIGDGSIGYVNAIFSNYVNVAVVKQKEPIFVGDKVIASGREFMASYSEDSIGKIIDMFGTDKMYGLEFGDIMPLHLEEPCVPIMDRTAVCRPLHTGIAGIDLIYPIGRGQRQLIIGDKKTGKTQIALDTIVNQRGKDVLCIYVAIGKTKKSIREIYYELGRHGAMEYTTIMCAFNDDLPPVLSLTPYAGLAVAEYYMKQGKDVLVVIDDMKRHADAYREISLLTGKVPGREAYPPDIFYTHARLLEKGCQHKDGGSITILPIVETKGSDITDYISTNIISITDGQIVLSKKLFDKGQKPAIDYGLSVSRLGGAVQNSRMKKIGAQVRRELLSYLEKKDVYELANTDEMSAEMRGLLSKGKEILNCLSQYKFEAKDEEEMINRFERLTEKEI
;
A
#
# COMPACT_ATOMS: atom_id res chain seq x y z
N MET A 1 38.19 -31.17 41.15
CA MET A 1 37.63 -29.95 41.74
C MET A 1 37.95 -28.71 40.94
N GLY A 2 39.17 -28.55 40.40
CA GLY A 2 39.56 -27.33 39.58
C GLY A 2 38.71 -27.12 38.34
N SER A 3 38.48 -28.15 37.54
CA SER A 3 37.72 -28.08 36.27
C SER A 3 36.22 -27.72 36.45
N TYR A 4 35.63 -28.08 37.57
CA TYR A 4 34.24 -27.75 37.88
C TYR A 4 34.06 -26.27 38.26
N ILE A 5 35.01 -25.73 38.98
CA ILE A 5 35.04 -24.30 39.37
C ILE A 5 35.34 -23.43 38.16
N GLU A 6 36.28 -23.85 37.28
CA GLU A 6 36.55 -23.15 36.01
C GLU A 6 35.34 -23.12 35.09
N ASN A 7 34.60 -24.21 34.93
CA ASN A 7 33.36 -24.23 34.13
C ASN A 7 32.28 -23.37 34.75
N LEU A 8 32.12 -23.31 36.07
CA LEU A 8 31.16 -22.44 36.75
C LEU A 8 31.54 -20.96 36.61
N VAL A 9 32.84 -20.64 36.67
CA VAL A 9 33.33 -19.26 36.46
C VAL A 9 33.15 -18.86 34.98
N ASN A 10 33.49 -19.73 34.03
CA ASN A 10 33.33 -19.43 32.62
C ASN A 10 31.84 -19.30 32.23
N ASN A 11 30.95 -20.17 32.74
CA ASN A 11 29.50 -20.02 32.53
C ASN A 11 28.97 -18.70 33.13
N LYS A 12 29.45 -18.28 34.31
CA LYS A 12 29.08 -17.02 34.90
C LYS A 12 29.67 -15.80 34.17
N ILE A 13 30.89 -15.93 33.63
CA ILE A 13 31.49 -14.90 32.77
C ILE A 13 30.71 -14.79 31.46
N ASP A 14 30.29 -15.90 30.87
CA ASP A 14 29.46 -15.90 29.66
C ASP A 14 28.01 -15.39 29.93
N GLU A 15 27.45 -15.67 31.10
CA GLU A 15 26.20 -15.05 31.56
C GLU A 15 26.36 -13.53 31.79
N ILE A 16 27.49 -13.08 32.36
CA ILE A 16 27.79 -11.67 32.56
C ILE A 16 28.01 -10.99 31.23
N LYS A 17 28.80 -11.59 30.31
CA LYS A 17 28.99 -11.09 28.93
C LYS A 17 27.69 -11.02 28.15
N LYS A 18 26.78 -11.95 28.36
CA LYS A 18 25.41 -11.89 27.79
C LYS A 18 24.53 -10.83 28.48
N LYS A 19 24.85 -10.41 29.71
CA LYS A 19 24.15 -9.38 30.50
C LYS A 19 24.79 -8.00 30.45
N GLU A 20 26.00 -7.85 29.93
CA GLU A 20 26.57 -6.53 29.60
C GLU A 20 25.93 -6.00 28.31
N ASN A 21 24.65 -5.71 28.37
CA ASN A 21 24.05 -4.72 27.48
C ASN A 21 24.67 -3.38 27.90
N ILE A 22 25.72 -2.96 27.24
CA ILE A 22 26.22 -1.59 27.35
C ILE A 22 25.18 -0.71 26.71
N TYR A 23 24.29 -0.18 27.53
CA TYR A 23 23.30 0.78 27.06
C TYR A 23 23.96 2.15 26.94
N THR A 24 23.93 2.71 25.73
CA THR A 24 24.29 4.11 25.55
C THR A 24 23.13 4.96 26.06
N VAL A 25 23.44 5.87 26.99
CA VAL A 25 22.43 6.73 27.64
C VAL A 25 22.65 8.18 27.23
N GLY A 26 21.66 8.75 26.57
CA GLY A 26 21.59 10.17 26.24
C GLY A 26 20.56 10.91 27.10
N ARG A 27 20.43 12.22 26.83
CA ARG A 27 19.41 13.08 27.41
C ARG A 27 18.76 13.94 26.35
N VAL A 28 17.46 14.16 26.46
CA VAL A 28 16.71 15.08 25.64
C VAL A 28 17.23 16.50 25.85
N SER A 29 17.75 17.13 24.80
CA SER A 29 18.24 18.52 24.84
C SER A 29 17.23 19.51 24.29
N LYS A 30 16.38 19.09 23.34
CA LYS A 30 15.35 19.90 22.71
C LYS A 30 14.19 19.03 22.26
N ILE A 31 12.98 19.57 22.29
CA ILE A 31 11.77 18.92 21.83
C ILE A 31 11.16 19.75 20.69
N GLN A 32 10.87 19.10 19.58
CA GLN A 32 10.17 19.66 18.44
C GLN A 32 9.01 18.72 18.07
N ASP A 33 7.86 18.91 18.72
CA ASP A 33 6.72 18.00 18.69
C ASP A 33 7.14 16.55 19.02
N TYR A 34 7.07 15.65 18.06
CA TYR A 34 7.45 14.23 18.17
C TYR A 34 8.91 13.94 17.74
N VAL A 35 9.70 14.97 17.41
CA VAL A 35 11.13 14.84 17.13
C VAL A 35 11.94 15.40 18.29
N LEU A 36 12.81 14.59 18.86
CA LEU A 36 13.66 14.94 19.99
C LEU A 36 15.11 15.08 19.53
N GLU A 37 15.75 16.16 19.93
CA GLU A 37 17.20 16.29 19.86
C GLU A 37 17.80 15.70 21.15
N VAL A 38 18.62 14.66 21.00
CA VAL A 38 19.20 13.91 22.12
C VAL A 38 20.71 14.03 22.07
N ARG A 39 21.36 14.31 23.21
CA ARG A 39 22.81 14.37 23.36
C ARG A 39 23.33 13.23 24.23
N GLY A 40 24.56 12.80 23.99
CA GLY A 40 25.21 11.73 24.74
C GLY A 40 24.96 10.32 24.19
N LEU A 41 24.28 10.18 23.06
CA LEU A 41 24.15 8.92 22.34
C LEU A 41 25.31 8.80 21.32
N GLU A 42 26.51 8.42 21.78
CA GLU A 42 27.75 8.45 20.96
C GLU A 42 27.91 7.25 20.03
N SER A 43 27.22 6.13 20.30
CA SER A 43 27.40 4.87 19.57
C SER A 43 26.06 4.26 19.18
N VAL A 44 25.23 5.02 18.48
CA VAL A 44 23.92 4.54 18.01
C VAL A 44 23.91 4.40 16.50
N ALA A 45 23.13 3.45 16.02
CA ALA A 45 22.89 3.23 14.59
C ALA A 45 21.68 4.03 14.10
N PHE A 46 21.68 4.33 12.82
CA PHE A 46 20.45 4.84 12.17
C PHE A 46 19.35 3.79 12.29
N PHE A 47 18.12 4.22 12.58
CA PHE A 47 16.94 3.38 12.76
C PHE A 47 17.00 2.46 14.00
N GLU A 48 17.91 2.71 14.95
CA GLU A 48 17.96 1.99 16.23
C GLU A 48 16.79 2.40 17.12
N GLU A 49 16.19 1.41 17.80
CA GLU A 49 15.14 1.62 18.78
C GLU A 49 15.70 2.27 20.04
N VAL A 50 15.00 3.25 20.56
CA VAL A 50 15.33 3.93 21.81
C VAL A 50 14.13 3.99 22.76
N SER A 51 14.41 3.82 24.05
CA SER A 51 13.44 4.05 25.13
C SER A 51 13.64 5.45 25.71
N ILE A 52 12.54 6.18 25.91
CA ILE A 52 12.55 7.59 26.36
C ILE A 52 11.76 7.70 27.66
N GLY A 53 12.39 8.23 28.71
CA GLY A 53 11.75 8.42 30.02
C GLY A 53 11.14 7.11 30.56
N ASP A 54 9.88 7.16 30.99
CA ASP A 54 9.20 6.04 31.61
C ASP A 54 8.45 5.12 30.63
N GLY A 55 9.06 4.84 29.47
CA GLY A 55 8.59 3.81 28.54
C GLY A 55 7.93 4.32 27.26
N SER A 56 8.18 5.57 26.88
CA SER A 56 7.94 6.04 25.53
C SER A 56 8.97 5.42 24.59
N ILE A 57 8.61 5.16 23.33
CA ILE A 57 9.44 4.49 22.33
C ILE A 57 9.65 5.42 21.14
N GLY A 58 10.87 5.44 20.65
CA GLY A 58 11.26 6.14 19.43
C GLY A 58 12.32 5.38 18.66
N TYR A 59 12.73 5.93 17.54
CA TYR A 59 13.86 5.43 16.76
C TYR A 59 14.79 6.56 16.32
N VAL A 60 16.05 6.23 16.08
CA VAL A 60 17.07 7.18 15.61
C VAL A 60 16.79 7.52 14.15
N ASN A 61 16.36 8.76 13.90
CA ASN A 61 15.97 9.24 12.56
C ASN A 61 17.11 9.99 11.82
N ALA A 62 18.03 10.60 12.55
CA ALA A 62 19.21 11.25 11.97
C ALA A 62 20.32 11.35 13.01
N ILE A 63 21.57 11.24 12.56
CA ILE A 63 22.76 11.32 13.39
C ILE A 63 23.60 12.52 12.94
N PHE A 64 23.89 13.43 13.88
CA PHE A 64 24.74 14.61 13.67
C PHE A 64 25.98 14.52 14.57
N SER A 65 26.95 15.40 14.36
CA SER A 65 28.21 15.37 15.11
C SER A 65 28.04 15.55 16.63
N ASN A 66 27.04 16.30 17.10
CA ASN A 66 26.89 16.70 18.49
C ASN A 66 25.55 16.25 19.12
N TYR A 67 24.64 15.69 18.33
CA TYR A 67 23.32 15.24 18.78
C TYR A 67 22.73 14.23 17.78
N VAL A 68 21.69 13.57 18.23
CA VAL A 68 20.93 12.60 17.45
C VAL A 68 19.46 13.05 17.43
N ASN A 69 18.82 12.99 16.29
CA ASN A 69 17.37 13.18 16.21
C ASN A 69 16.66 11.83 16.40
N VAL A 70 15.76 11.81 17.36
CA VAL A 70 14.91 10.65 17.65
C VAL A 70 13.47 11.00 17.28
N ALA A 71 12.82 10.18 16.48
CA ALA A 71 11.40 10.28 16.18
C ALA A 71 10.60 9.40 17.15
N VAL A 72 9.64 9.97 17.84
CA VAL A 72 8.77 9.27 18.80
C VAL A 72 7.67 8.54 18.05
N VAL A 73 7.52 7.24 18.28
CA VAL A 73 6.46 6.41 17.68
C VAL A 73 5.38 6.01 18.68
N LYS A 74 5.73 5.93 19.96
CA LYS A 74 4.78 5.63 21.04
C LYS A 74 5.09 6.49 22.24
N GLN A 75 4.20 7.39 22.55
CA GLN A 75 4.32 8.23 23.75
C GLN A 75 3.42 7.67 24.85
N LYS A 76 4.02 7.37 26.00
CA LYS A 76 3.30 6.87 27.18
C LYS A 76 3.04 8.00 28.19
N GLU A 77 4.06 8.80 28.45
CA GLU A 77 4.05 9.93 29.35
C GLU A 77 4.54 11.19 28.65
N PRO A 78 4.24 12.39 29.14
CA PRO A 78 4.82 13.63 28.61
C PRO A 78 6.35 13.60 28.69
N ILE A 79 7.02 13.96 27.61
CA ILE A 79 8.48 13.98 27.51
C ILE A 79 8.97 15.38 27.84
N PHE A 80 10.01 15.48 28.66
CA PHE A 80 10.62 16.73 29.10
C PHE A 80 12.09 16.83 28.69
N VAL A 81 12.58 18.06 28.55
CA VAL A 81 14.02 18.31 28.38
C VAL A 81 14.75 17.80 29.62
N GLY A 82 15.80 17.01 29.43
CA GLY A 82 16.56 16.34 30.47
C GLY A 82 16.20 14.87 30.69
N ASP A 83 15.09 14.39 30.12
CA ASP A 83 14.70 12.99 30.20
C ASP A 83 15.77 12.07 29.63
N LYS A 84 15.93 10.90 30.23
CA LYS A 84 16.86 9.88 29.78
C LYS A 84 16.38 9.22 28.51
N VAL A 85 17.30 9.00 27.58
CA VAL A 85 17.07 8.22 26.37
C VAL A 85 18.08 7.07 26.36
N ILE A 86 17.59 5.86 26.27
CA ILE A 86 18.39 4.63 26.33
C ILE A 86 18.32 3.96 24.96
N ALA A 87 19.45 3.79 24.33
CA ALA A 87 19.57 3.04 23.07
C ALA A 87 19.47 1.53 23.37
N SER A 88 18.69 0.81 22.57
CA SER A 88 18.44 -0.62 22.78
C SER A 88 19.52 -1.53 22.20
N GLY A 89 20.39 -1.02 21.33
CA GLY A 89 21.34 -1.80 20.55
C GLY A 89 20.68 -2.67 19.48
N ARG A 90 19.40 -2.43 19.18
CA ARG A 90 18.62 -3.19 18.20
C ARG A 90 17.91 -2.24 17.23
N GLU A 91 17.75 -2.70 15.99
CA GLU A 91 16.94 -2.01 15.00
C GLU A 91 15.49 -1.92 15.46
N PHE A 92 14.84 -0.81 15.15
CA PHE A 92 13.41 -0.65 15.37
C PHE A 92 12.63 -1.55 14.39
N MET A 93 11.81 -2.45 14.92
CA MET A 93 11.09 -3.47 14.15
C MET A 93 9.58 -3.31 14.31
N ALA A 94 8.83 -3.75 13.30
CA ALA A 94 7.41 -3.99 13.45
C ALA A 94 7.16 -5.30 14.21
N SER A 95 5.97 -5.44 14.76
CA SER A 95 5.53 -6.65 15.44
C SER A 95 4.31 -7.24 14.73
N TYR A 96 4.31 -8.55 14.53
CA TYR A 96 3.24 -9.25 13.84
C TYR A 96 2.95 -10.60 14.48
N SER A 97 1.70 -11.05 14.41
CA SER A 97 1.26 -12.40 14.76
C SER A 97 0.33 -12.94 13.67
N GLU A 98 0.44 -14.22 13.32
CA GLU A 98 -0.47 -14.86 12.36
C GLU A 98 -1.93 -14.89 12.86
N ASP A 99 -2.15 -14.85 14.18
CA ASP A 99 -3.47 -14.72 14.81
C ASP A 99 -4.16 -13.37 14.51
N SER A 100 -3.41 -12.43 13.93
CA SER A 100 -3.94 -11.13 13.50
C SER A 100 -4.70 -11.16 12.17
N ILE A 101 -4.72 -12.28 11.46
CA ILE A 101 -5.59 -12.46 10.29
C ILE A 101 -7.05 -12.32 10.75
N GLY A 102 -7.81 -11.51 10.03
CA GLY A 102 -9.19 -11.17 10.40
C GLY A 102 -9.31 -10.03 11.42
N LYS A 103 -8.22 -9.34 11.76
CA LYS A 103 -8.20 -8.28 12.78
C LYS A 103 -7.74 -6.94 12.20
N ILE A 104 -7.95 -5.90 13.03
CA ILE A 104 -7.41 -4.56 12.80
C ILE A 104 -6.23 -4.38 13.75
N ILE A 105 -5.02 -4.25 13.21
CA ILE A 105 -3.79 -4.13 13.99
C ILE A 105 -3.03 -2.83 13.68
N ASP A 106 -2.16 -2.43 14.58
CA ASP A 106 -1.13 -1.43 14.32
C ASP A 106 0.21 -2.07 13.99
N MET A 107 1.22 -1.26 13.70
CA MET A 107 2.58 -1.73 13.43
C MET A 107 3.27 -2.39 14.64
N PHE A 108 2.72 -2.25 15.84
CA PHE A 108 3.21 -2.89 17.07
C PHE A 108 2.53 -4.26 17.34
N GLY A 109 1.69 -4.73 16.42
CA GLY A 109 0.95 -6.00 16.58
C GLY A 109 -0.18 -5.93 17.60
N THR A 110 -0.69 -4.74 17.94
CA THR A 110 -1.79 -4.57 18.90
C THR A 110 -3.12 -4.53 18.18
N ASP A 111 -4.12 -5.28 18.64
CA ASP A 111 -5.51 -5.20 18.13
C ASP A 111 -6.11 -3.82 18.46
N LYS A 112 -6.41 -3.05 17.42
CA LYS A 112 -6.98 -1.70 17.58
C LYS A 112 -8.48 -1.68 17.81
N MET A 113 -9.15 -2.82 17.71
CA MET A 113 -10.58 -2.93 17.93
C MET A 113 -10.91 -3.19 19.39
N TYR A 114 -10.20 -4.14 20.00
CA TYR A 114 -10.46 -4.61 21.37
C TYR A 114 -9.27 -4.39 22.32
N GLY A 115 -8.12 -3.92 21.81
CA GLY A 115 -6.91 -3.70 22.62
C GLY A 115 -6.26 -4.99 23.11
N LEU A 116 -6.52 -6.11 22.44
CA LEU A 116 -5.94 -7.41 22.78
C LEU A 116 -4.49 -7.51 22.30
N GLU A 117 -3.64 -8.13 23.10
CA GLU A 117 -2.29 -8.53 22.70
C GLU A 117 -2.33 -9.98 22.23
N PHE A 118 -1.61 -10.28 21.13
CA PHE A 118 -1.50 -11.64 20.61
C PHE A 118 -0.37 -12.40 21.31
N GLY A 119 -0.50 -13.73 21.42
CA GLY A 119 0.47 -14.56 22.13
C GLY A 119 1.80 -14.73 21.41
N ASP A 120 1.76 -15.06 20.14
CA ASP A 120 2.96 -15.35 19.32
C ASP A 120 3.32 -14.15 18.44
N ILE A 121 3.94 -13.15 19.06
CA ILE A 121 4.41 -11.95 18.36
C ILE A 121 5.82 -12.18 17.83
N MET A 122 6.02 -11.99 16.53
CA MET A 122 7.32 -12.02 15.87
C MET A 122 7.76 -10.61 15.44
N PRO A 123 9.04 -10.26 15.62
CA PRO A 123 9.58 -9.02 15.09
C PRO A 123 9.82 -9.14 13.57
N LEU A 124 9.49 -8.08 12.82
CA LEU A 124 9.71 -7.98 11.38
C LEU A 124 10.53 -6.73 11.07
N HIS A 125 11.58 -6.90 10.26
CA HIS A 125 12.37 -5.78 9.76
C HIS A 125 11.55 -4.90 8.81
N LEU A 126 11.54 -3.61 9.04
CA LEU A 126 10.78 -2.64 8.24
C LEU A 126 11.44 -2.36 6.89
N GLU A 127 12.76 -2.26 6.87
CA GLU A 127 13.56 -1.88 5.70
C GLU A 127 14.47 -3.03 5.21
N GLU A 128 13.91 -4.23 4.98
CA GLU A 128 14.66 -5.26 4.26
C GLU A 128 14.92 -4.84 2.80
N PRO A 129 16.06 -5.19 2.23
CA PRO A 129 16.31 -4.99 0.80
C PRO A 129 15.25 -5.67 -0.05
N CYS A 130 14.89 -5.03 -1.17
CA CYS A 130 13.98 -5.65 -2.14
C CYS A 130 14.56 -6.95 -2.69
N VAL A 131 13.70 -7.89 -3.07
CA VAL A 131 14.11 -9.15 -3.72
C VAL A 131 15.05 -8.85 -4.88
N PRO A 132 16.26 -9.49 -4.92
CA PRO A 132 17.20 -9.30 -6.02
C PRO A 132 16.61 -9.67 -7.38
N ILE A 133 17.07 -9.03 -8.46
CA ILE A 133 16.54 -9.26 -9.81
C ILE A 133 16.66 -10.72 -10.25
N MET A 134 17.69 -11.44 -9.80
CA MET A 134 17.92 -12.86 -10.10
C MET A 134 16.92 -13.80 -9.40
N ASP A 135 16.22 -13.31 -8.40
CA ASP A 135 15.23 -14.06 -7.63
C ASP A 135 13.79 -13.67 -8.01
N ARG A 136 13.65 -12.74 -8.98
CA ARG A 136 12.35 -12.36 -9.55
C ARG A 136 12.06 -13.11 -10.83
N THR A 137 10.79 -13.43 -11.04
CA THR A 137 10.29 -13.96 -12.31
C THR A 137 9.32 -12.99 -12.98
N ALA A 138 9.10 -13.19 -14.26
CA ALA A 138 8.12 -12.41 -15.02
C ALA A 138 6.71 -12.65 -14.46
N VAL A 139 5.93 -11.57 -14.37
CA VAL A 139 4.52 -11.63 -13.96
C VAL A 139 3.71 -12.29 -15.06
N CYS A 140 3.18 -13.48 -14.81
CA CYS A 140 2.43 -14.28 -15.80
C CYS A 140 1.07 -14.79 -15.28
N ARG A 141 0.81 -14.68 -13.97
CA ARG A 141 -0.45 -15.13 -13.36
C ARG A 141 -1.38 -13.95 -13.12
N PRO A 142 -2.67 -14.01 -13.52
CA PRO A 142 -3.61 -12.92 -13.30
C PRO A 142 -3.98 -12.77 -11.81
N LEU A 143 -4.21 -11.53 -11.39
CA LEU A 143 -4.93 -11.17 -10.19
C LEU A 143 -6.32 -10.67 -10.61
N HIS A 144 -7.34 -11.50 -10.48
CA HIS A 144 -8.70 -11.12 -10.86
C HIS A 144 -9.29 -10.15 -9.83
N THR A 145 -9.62 -8.96 -10.28
CA THR A 145 -10.26 -7.95 -9.42
C THR A 145 -11.76 -8.16 -9.29
N GLY A 146 -12.36 -8.91 -10.23
CA GLY A 146 -13.81 -9.05 -10.37
C GLY A 146 -14.48 -7.83 -11.02
N ILE A 147 -13.69 -6.84 -11.44
CA ILE A 147 -14.16 -5.62 -12.09
C ILE A 147 -13.90 -5.72 -13.59
N ALA A 148 -14.97 -5.84 -14.38
CA ALA A 148 -14.87 -6.08 -15.82
C ALA A 148 -13.99 -5.04 -16.56
N GLY A 149 -14.10 -3.76 -16.20
CA GLY A 149 -13.29 -2.70 -16.79
C GLY A 149 -11.79 -2.82 -16.51
N ILE A 150 -11.41 -3.46 -15.41
CA ILE A 150 -10.02 -3.72 -15.05
C ILE A 150 -9.57 -5.03 -15.67
N ASP A 151 -10.24 -6.13 -15.35
CA ASP A 151 -9.79 -7.48 -15.73
C ASP A 151 -9.75 -7.68 -17.26
N LEU A 152 -10.65 -7.02 -18.00
CA LEU A 152 -10.71 -7.11 -19.46
C LEU A 152 -9.74 -6.14 -20.16
N ILE A 153 -9.66 -4.86 -19.71
CA ILE A 153 -8.97 -3.78 -20.45
C ILE A 153 -7.60 -3.46 -19.85
N TYR A 154 -7.46 -3.49 -18.52
CA TYR A 154 -6.24 -3.16 -17.78
C TYR A 154 -5.87 -4.27 -16.77
N PRO A 155 -5.69 -5.52 -17.24
CA PRO A 155 -5.48 -6.65 -16.34
C PRO A 155 -4.30 -6.44 -15.41
N ILE A 156 -4.45 -6.95 -14.20
CA ILE A 156 -3.44 -6.90 -13.13
C ILE A 156 -2.86 -8.31 -12.97
N GLY A 157 -1.53 -8.39 -12.83
CA GLY A 157 -0.85 -9.66 -12.55
C GLY A 157 -0.42 -9.79 -11.09
N ARG A 158 -0.29 -11.02 -10.61
CA ARG A 158 0.27 -11.30 -9.28
C ARG A 158 1.74 -10.92 -9.27
N GLY A 159 2.11 -10.01 -8.37
CA GLY A 159 3.44 -9.41 -8.33
C GLY A 159 3.55 -8.03 -9.00
N GLN A 160 2.45 -7.50 -9.54
CA GLN A 160 2.41 -6.19 -10.19
C GLN A 160 2.10 -5.07 -9.19
N ARG A 161 2.53 -3.86 -9.54
CA ARG A 161 2.22 -2.60 -8.83
C ARG A 161 1.25 -1.79 -9.69
N GLN A 162 -0.02 -1.74 -9.31
CA GLN A 162 -1.05 -1.02 -10.09
C GLN A 162 -1.62 0.11 -9.25
N LEU A 163 -1.36 1.35 -9.67
CA LEU A 163 -1.85 2.55 -8.99
C LEU A 163 -3.36 2.72 -9.21
N ILE A 164 -4.07 3.09 -8.15
CA ILE A 164 -5.45 3.57 -8.20
C ILE A 164 -5.45 5.05 -7.81
N ILE A 165 -5.79 5.93 -8.74
CA ILE A 165 -5.66 7.38 -8.56
C ILE A 165 -6.95 8.12 -8.93
N GLY A 166 -7.27 9.18 -8.23
CA GLY A 166 -8.43 10.04 -8.52
C GLY A 166 -8.86 10.88 -7.33
N ASP A 167 -9.84 11.74 -7.54
CA ASP A 167 -10.35 12.64 -6.53
C ASP A 167 -11.06 11.94 -5.37
N LYS A 168 -11.27 12.67 -4.29
CA LYS A 168 -12.02 12.19 -3.14
C LYS A 168 -13.42 11.72 -3.55
N LYS A 169 -13.86 10.58 -3.00
CA LYS A 169 -15.20 9.98 -3.24
C LYS A 169 -15.46 9.52 -4.68
N THR A 170 -14.44 9.20 -5.47
CA THR A 170 -14.59 8.62 -6.82
C THR A 170 -14.67 7.10 -6.85
N GLY A 171 -14.50 6.42 -5.70
CA GLY A 171 -14.57 4.96 -5.61
C GLY A 171 -13.23 4.24 -5.53
N LYS A 172 -12.10 4.93 -5.28
CA LYS A 172 -10.77 4.30 -5.16
C LYS A 172 -10.74 3.16 -4.14
N THR A 173 -11.13 3.47 -2.90
CA THR A 173 -11.23 2.47 -1.82
C THR A 173 -12.18 1.34 -2.19
N GLN A 174 -13.30 1.63 -2.89
CA GLN A 174 -14.26 0.61 -3.29
C GLN A 174 -13.64 -0.40 -4.28
N ILE A 175 -12.87 0.05 -5.28
CA ILE A 175 -12.14 -0.85 -6.20
C ILE A 175 -11.20 -1.79 -5.42
N ALA A 176 -10.49 -1.25 -4.42
CA ALA A 176 -9.62 -2.07 -3.59
C ALA A 176 -10.40 -3.11 -2.77
N LEU A 177 -11.54 -2.72 -2.17
CA LEU A 177 -12.39 -3.64 -1.42
C LEU A 177 -13.02 -4.72 -2.31
N ASP A 178 -13.51 -4.35 -3.50
CA ASP A 178 -14.02 -5.29 -4.49
C ASP A 178 -12.94 -6.30 -4.89
N THR A 179 -11.70 -5.83 -5.10
CA THR A 179 -10.56 -6.69 -5.41
C THR A 179 -10.26 -7.66 -4.27
N ILE A 180 -10.25 -7.19 -3.01
CA ILE A 180 -10.03 -8.03 -1.83
C ILE A 180 -11.12 -9.10 -1.72
N VAL A 181 -12.40 -8.71 -1.81
CA VAL A 181 -13.54 -9.64 -1.72
C VAL A 181 -13.46 -10.71 -2.81
N ASN A 182 -12.99 -10.34 -4.00
CA ASN A 182 -12.85 -11.29 -5.12
C ASN A 182 -11.67 -12.26 -4.97
N GLN A 183 -10.81 -12.15 -3.93
CA GLN A 183 -9.75 -13.13 -3.67
C GLN A 183 -10.25 -14.37 -2.91
N ARG A 184 -11.51 -14.41 -2.50
CA ARG A 184 -12.07 -15.58 -1.79
C ARG A 184 -11.87 -16.86 -2.60
N GLY A 185 -11.23 -17.87 -1.96
CA GLY A 185 -10.96 -19.17 -2.57
C GLY A 185 -9.85 -19.19 -3.65
N LYS A 186 -9.05 -18.12 -3.76
CA LYS A 186 -7.97 -18.00 -4.76
C LYS A 186 -6.55 -18.09 -4.17
N ASP A 187 -6.43 -18.52 -2.91
CA ASP A 187 -5.16 -18.63 -2.16
C ASP A 187 -4.32 -17.35 -2.17
N VAL A 188 -4.99 -16.19 -2.00
CA VAL A 188 -4.35 -14.89 -1.89
C VAL A 188 -4.64 -14.31 -0.51
N LEU A 189 -3.60 -14.05 0.27
CA LEU A 189 -3.72 -13.29 1.51
C LEU A 189 -3.80 -11.80 1.20
N CYS A 190 -4.63 -11.08 1.93
CA CYS A 190 -4.84 -9.66 1.71
C CYS A 190 -4.37 -8.84 2.92
N ILE A 191 -3.65 -7.77 2.68
CA ILE A 191 -3.23 -6.79 3.69
C ILE A 191 -3.75 -5.43 3.25
N TYR A 192 -4.68 -4.89 4.03
CA TYR A 192 -5.17 -3.53 3.82
C TYR A 192 -4.45 -2.57 4.75
N VAL A 193 -3.54 -1.77 4.20
CA VAL A 193 -2.76 -0.78 4.94
C VAL A 193 -3.47 0.56 4.87
N ALA A 194 -4.03 1.00 6.00
CA ALA A 194 -4.76 2.25 6.13
C ALA A 194 -3.90 3.33 6.78
N ILE A 195 -3.64 4.43 6.07
CA ILE A 195 -2.79 5.52 6.54
C ILE A 195 -3.61 6.78 6.74
N GLY A 196 -3.65 7.30 7.96
CA GLY A 196 -4.33 8.55 8.29
C GLY A 196 -5.85 8.51 8.07
N LYS A 197 -6.46 7.34 8.22
CA LYS A 197 -7.92 7.16 8.17
C LYS A 197 -8.54 7.37 9.55
N THR A 198 -9.83 7.73 9.56
CA THR A 198 -10.57 7.82 10.83
C THR A 198 -10.96 6.44 11.35
N LYS A 199 -11.05 6.29 12.66
CA LYS A 199 -11.52 5.05 13.34
C LYS A 199 -12.87 4.57 12.78
N LYS A 200 -13.77 5.52 12.46
CA LYS A 200 -15.07 5.22 11.86
C LYS A 200 -14.91 4.57 10.48
N SER A 201 -14.08 5.17 9.61
CA SER A 201 -13.86 4.65 8.26
C SER A 201 -13.25 3.24 8.26
N ILE A 202 -12.31 2.97 9.17
CA ILE A 202 -11.70 1.64 9.30
C ILE A 202 -12.73 0.61 9.77
N ARG A 203 -13.59 0.96 10.73
CA ARG A 203 -14.68 0.07 11.16
C ARG A 203 -15.66 -0.24 10.03
N GLU A 204 -16.01 0.76 9.21
CA GLU A 204 -16.87 0.56 8.04
C GLU A 204 -16.23 -0.44 7.06
N ILE A 205 -14.93 -0.29 6.76
CA ILE A 205 -14.18 -1.22 5.91
C ILE A 205 -14.18 -2.63 6.51
N TYR A 206 -13.87 -2.76 7.80
CA TYR A 206 -13.87 -4.04 8.50
C TYR A 206 -15.22 -4.77 8.41
N TYR A 207 -16.32 -4.06 8.66
CA TYR A 207 -17.65 -4.65 8.59
C TYR A 207 -18.06 -5.00 7.15
N GLU A 208 -17.71 -4.17 6.17
CA GLU A 208 -17.99 -4.48 4.75
C GLU A 208 -17.22 -5.73 4.30
N LEU A 209 -15.92 -5.85 4.59
CA LEU A 209 -15.14 -7.05 4.31
C LEU A 209 -15.67 -8.27 5.07
N GLY A 210 -16.06 -8.10 6.33
CA GLY A 210 -16.66 -9.16 7.17
C GLY A 210 -17.97 -9.69 6.61
N ARG A 211 -18.87 -8.83 6.13
CA ARG A 211 -20.14 -9.21 5.49
C ARG A 211 -19.92 -10.11 4.27
N HIS A 212 -18.82 -9.92 3.56
CA HIS A 212 -18.47 -10.71 2.37
C HIS A 212 -17.55 -11.88 2.68
N GLY A 213 -17.24 -12.17 3.96
CA GLY A 213 -16.36 -13.25 4.38
C GLY A 213 -14.88 -13.03 4.04
N ALA A 214 -14.50 -11.80 3.62
CA ALA A 214 -13.13 -11.50 3.21
C ALA A 214 -12.17 -11.33 4.40
N MET A 215 -12.66 -11.15 5.62
CA MET A 215 -11.82 -11.09 6.82
C MET A 215 -11.16 -12.42 7.19
N GLU A 216 -11.61 -13.56 6.62
CA GLU A 216 -10.97 -14.86 6.82
C GLU A 216 -9.53 -14.94 6.29
N TYR A 217 -9.18 -14.07 5.31
CA TYR A 217 -7.87 -14.02 4.66
C TYR A 217 -7.30 -12.59 4.57
N THR A 218 -7.86 -11.65 5.33
CA THR A 218 -7.47 -10.23 5.29
C THR A 218 -7.02 -9.76 6.65
N THR A 219 -5.87 -9.09 6.72
CA THR A 219 -5.43 -8.29 7.87
C THR A 219 -5.53 -6.81 7.53
N ILE A 220 -6.12 -6.01 8.42
CA ILE A 220 -6.14 -4.56 8.30
C ILE A 220 -5.05 -3.99 9.21
N MET A 221 -4.00 -3.42 8.62
CA MET A 221 -2.97 -2.69 9.36
C MET A 221 -3.26 -1.19 9.28
N CYS A 222 -3.37 -0.51 10.41
CA CYS A 222 -3.79 0.88 10.39
C CYS A 222 -2.94 1.81 11.26
N ALA A 223 -2.73 3.03 10.74
CA ALA A 223 -2.39 4.22 11.50
C ALA A 223 -3.53 5.22 11.34
N PHE A 224 -4.10 5.66 12.45
CA PHE A 224 -5.21 6.59 12.43
C PHE A 224 -4.73 8.02 12.15
N ASN A 225 -5.65 8.91 11.83
CA ASN A 225 -5.34 10.32 11.57
C ASN A 225 -4.88 11.12 12.80
N ASP A 226 -5.07 10.57 13.99
CA ASP A 226 -4.64 11.11 15.29
C ASP A 226 -3.36 10.44 15.82
N ASP A 227 -2.80 9.46 15.10
CA ASP A 227 -1.49 8.89 15.42
C ASP A 227 -0.34 9.82 15.00
N LEU A 228 0.83 9.64 15.61
CA LEU A 228 2.02 10.46 15.32
C LEU A 228 2.49 10.25 13.88
N PRO A 229 2.97 11.31 13.18
CA PRO A 229 3.48 11.21 11.81
C PRO A 229 4.53 10.12 11.57
N PRO A 230 5.48 9.82 12.51
CA PRO A 230 6.36 8.67 12.35
C PRO A 230 5.64 7.34 12.23
N VAL A 231 4.53 7.14 12.93
CA VAL A 231 3.70 5.93 12.82
C VAL A 231 3.03 5.85 11.45
N LEU A 232 2.45 6.97 10.97
CA LEU A 232 1.87 7.02 9.62
C LEU A 232 2.91 6.72 8.53
N SER A 233 4.14 7.20 8.72
CA SER A 233 5.24 6.98 7.76
C SER A 233 5.74 5.52 7.77
N LEU A 234 5.76 4.84 8.91
CA LEU A 234 6.29 3.49 9.05
C LEU A 234 5.26 2.39 8.79
N THR A 235 3.95 2.68 8.97
CA THR A 235 2.88 1.69 8.80
C THR A 235 2.89 0.97 7.44
N PRO A 236 3.12 1.61 6.27
CA PRO A 236 3.19 0.88 5.00
C PRO A 236 4.40 -0.06 4.92
N TYR A 237 5.54 0.28 5.54
CA TYR A 237 6.69 -0.62 5.64
C TYR A 237 6.34 -1.85 6.48
N ALA A 238 5.63 -1.67 7.59
CA ALA A 238 5.18 -2.78 8.42
C ALA A 238 4.21 -3.70 7.66
N GLY A 239 3.26 -3.15 6.91
CA GLY A 239 2.36 -3.93 6.06
C GLY A 239 3.08 -4.73 4.99
N LEU A 240 4.11 -4.14 4.37
CA LEU A 240 4.93 -4.83 3.38
C LEU A 240 5.88 -5.85 4.00
N ALA A 241 6.40 -5.63 5.22
CA ALA A 241 7.18 -6.63 5.94
C ALA A 241 6.35 -7.90 6.23
N VAL A 242 5.07 -7.73 6.59
CA VAL A 242 4.13 -8.86 6.71
C VAL A 242 3.92 -9.56 5.36
N ALA A 243 3.79 -8.80 4.26
CA ALA A 243 3.67 -9.39 2.93
C ALA A 243 4.91 -10.17 2.51
N GLU A 244 6.11 -9.65 2.80
CA GLU A 244 7.38 -10.34 2.54
C GLU A 244 7.52 -11.63 3.36
N TYR A 245 7.07 -11.63 4.61
CA TYR A 245 7.02 -12.81 5.46
C TYR A 245 6.21 -13.94 4.79
N TYR A 246 5.02 -13.65 4.28
CA TYR A 246 4.19 -14.65 3.60
C TYR A 246 4.71 -15.02 2.21
N MET A 247 5.25 -14.06 1.45
CA MET A 247 5.86 -14.34 0.15
C MET A 247 7.04 -15.32 0.27
N LYS A 248 7.89 -15.17 1.29
CA LYS A 248 8.99 -16.09 1.59
C LYS A 248 8.50 -17.52 1.91
N GLN A 249 7.25 -17.67 2.32
CA GLN A 249 6.58 -18.98 2.52
C GLN A 249 5.90 -19.50 1.23
N GLY A 250 6.08 -18.84 0.10
CA GLY A 250 5.46 -19.23 -1.18
C GLY A 250 4.00 -18.78 -1.33
N LYS A 251 3.49 -17.89 -0.47
CA LYS A 251 2.11 -17.38 -0.56
C LYS A 251 2.01 -16.18 -1.50
N ASP A 252 0.88 -16.08 -2.18
CA ASP A 252 0.53 -14.87 -2.92
C ASP A 252 -0.15 -13.86 -1.99
N VAL A 253 0.32 -12.61 -2.02
CA VAL A 253 -0.19 -11.54 -1.14
C VAL A 253 -0.63 -10.35 -1.97
N LEU A 254 -1.82 -9.84 -1.65
CA LEU A 254 -2.33 -8.57 -2.15
C LEU A 254 -2.19 -7.51 -1.06
N VAL A 255 -1.44 -6.46 -1.33
CA VAL A 255 -1.28 -5.31 -0.42
C VAL A 255 -1.97 -4.09 -1.01
N VAL A 256 -2.94 -3.55 -0.31
CA VAL A 256 -3.56 -2.26 -0.61
C VAL A 256 -2.98 -1.20 0.32
N ILE A 257 -2.48 -0.09 -0.21
CA ILE A 257 -1.96 1.03 0.60
C ILE A 257 -2.85 2.26 0.38
N ASP A 258 -3.68 2.58 1.36
CA ASP A 258 -4.67 3.67 1.29
C ASP A 258 -4.46 4.67 2.44
N ASP A 259 -3.82 5.81 2.27
CA ASP A 259 -3.50 6.55 1.06
C ASP A 259 -2.01 6.97 1.05
N MET A 260 -1.36 6.84 -0.09
CA MET A 260 0.06 7.21 -0.26
C MET A 260 0.31 8.71 -0.14
N LYS A 261 -0.69 9.56 -0.38
CA LYS A 261 -0.57 11.01 -0.18
C LYS A 261 -0.41 11.34 1.31
N ARG A 262 -1.13 10.62 2.19
CA ARG A 262 -1.00 10.75 3.65
C ARG A 262 0.37 10.31 4.15
N HIS A 263 0.89 9.23 3.58
CA HIS A 263 2.27 8.81 3.84
C HIS A 263 3.27 9.90 3.46
N ALA A 264 3.14 10.46 2.25
CA ALA A 264 4.01 11.52 1.77
C ALA A 264 3.93 12.79 2.66
N ASP A 265 2.73 13.18 3.10
CA ASP A 265 2.52 14.33 3.98
C ASP A 265 3.20 14.11 5.35
N ALA A 266 3.07 12.91 5.94
CA ALA A 266 3.74 12.55 7.19
C ALA A 266 5.27 12.57 7.04
N TYR A 267 5.80 12.01 5.96
CA TYR A 267 7.24 12.02 5.68
C TYR A 267 7.78 13.45 5.47
N ARG A 268 7.02 14.33 4.79
CA ARG A 268 7.35 15.75 4.65
C ARG A 268 7.42 16.44 6.00
N GLU A 269 6.45 16.22 6.87
CA GLU A 269 6.40 16.83 8.19
C GLU A 269 7.61 16.42 9.05
N ILE A 270 7.94 15.13 9.11
CA ILE A 270 9.14 14.63 9.80
C ILE A 270 10.40 15.28 9.24
N SER A 271 10.51 15.36 7.91
CA SER A 271 11.69 15.91 7.24
C SER A 271 11.89 17.40 7.53
N LEU A 272 10.82 18.17 7.60
CA LEU A 272 10.87 19.60 7.96
C LEU A 272 11.31 19.79 9.42
N LEU A 273 10.79 19.00 10.36
CA LEU A 273 11.18 19.05 11.77
C LEU A 273 12.64 18.61 12.00
N THR A 274 13.15 17.70 11.18
CA THR A 274 14.56 17.27 11.24
C THR A 274 15.53 18.19 10.49
N GLY A 275 15.03 19.31 9.93
CA GLY A 275 15.86 20.32 9.28
C GLY A 275 16.34 19.93 7.87
N LYS A 276 15.74 18.93 7.22
CA LYS A 276 16.02 18.63 5.81
C LYS A 276 15.56 19.78 4.92
N VAL A 277 16.37 20.11 3.92
CA VAL A 277 16.04 21.19 2.97
C VAL A 277 14.82 20.77 2.12
N PRO A 278 13.75 21.58 2.11
CA PRO A 278 12.57 21.24 1.32
C PRO A 278 12.83 21.41 -0.19
N GLY A 279 12.29 20.48 -0.98
CA GLY A 279 12.26 20.52 -2.43
C GLY A 279 10.92 21.03 -2.98
N ARG A 280 10.51 20.47 -4.13
CA ARG A 280 9.25 20.81 -4.79
C ARG A 280 8.05 20.53 -3.85
N GLU A 281 7.11 21.45 -3.76
CA GLU A 281 5.92 21.41 -2.89
C GLU A 281 6.26 21.14 -1.40
N ALA A 282 7.46 21.61 -0.98
CA ALA A 282 8.03 21.37 0.35
C ALA A 282 8.26 19.90 0.72
N TYR A 283 8.16 18.95 -0.22
CA TYR A 283 8.58 17.58 0.01
C TYR A 283 10.12 17.48 0.00
N PRO A 284 10.70 16.59 0.81
CA PRO A 284 12.14 16.37 0.79
C PRO A 284 12.56 15.71 -0.54
N PRO A 285 13.79 15.99 -1.05
CA PRO A 285 14.25 15.47 -2.34
C PRO A 285 14.29 13.93 -2.43
N ASP A 286 14.42 13.24 -1.30
CA ASP A 286 14.50 11.80 -1.19
C ASP A 286 13.14 11.08 -1.16
N ILE A 287 12.01 11.81 -1.24
CA ILE A 287 10.66 11.22 -1.21
C ILE A 287 10.45 10.20 -2.35
N PHE A 288 11.05 10.43 -3.52
CA PHE A 288 10.99 9.49 -4.62
C PHE A 288 11.62 8.13 -4.26
N TYR A 289 12.80 8.15 -3.65
CA TYR A 289 13.48 6.92 -3.19
C TYR A 289 12.69 6.21 -2.10
N THR A 290 12.07 6.95 -1.20
CA THR A 290 11.21 6.42 -0.15
C THR A 290 10.02 5.65 -0.76
N HIS A 291 9.33 6.23 -1.74
CA HIS A 291 8.24 5.57 -2.44
C HIS A 291 8.73 4.40 -3.33
N ALA A 292 9.87 4.56 -4.01
CA ALA A 292 10.43 3.51 -4.85
C ALA A 292 10.79 2.27 -4.02
N ARG A 293 11.53 2.42 -2.90
CA ARG A 293 11.86 1.31 -1.99
C ARG A 293 10.63 0.60 -1.46
N LEU A 294 9.58 1.35 -1.14
CA LEU A 294 8.33 0.80 -0.66
C LEU A 294 7.62 -0.02 -1.75
N LEU A 295 7.43 0.55 -2.94
CA LEU A 295 6.65 -0.07 -4.00
C LEU A 295 7.42 -1.15 -4.77
N GLU A 296 8.75 -1.08 -4.83
CA GLU A 296 9.57 -2.12 -5.49
C GLU A 296 9.60 -3.46 -4.76
N LYS A 297 9.05 -3.56 -3.56
CA LYS A 297 8.77 -4.82 -2.88
C LYS A 297 7.70 -5.66 -3.63
N GLY A 298 6.88 -5.03 -4.48
CA GLY A 298 5.95 -5.71 -5.38
C GLY A 298 6.69 -6.51 -6.45
N CYS A 299 6.63 -7.85 -6.38
CA CYS A 299 7.26 -8.76 -7.34
C CYS A 299 6.68 -10.17 -7.25
N GLN A 300 6.99 -10.99 -8.25
CA GLN A 300 6.82 -12.43 -8.19
C GLN A 300 8.17 -13.08 -7.93
N HIS A 301 8.26 -13.89 -6.86
CA HIS A 301 9.48 -14.60 -6.49
C HIS A 301 9.63 -15.89 -7.31
N LYS A 302 10.88 -16.29 -7.61
CA LYS A 302 11.17 -17.49 -8.43
C LYS A 302 10.75 -18.80 -7.75
N ASP A 303 10.81 -18.87 -6.42
CA ASP A 303 10.47 -20.06 -5.64
C ASP A 303 8.97 -20.13 -5.29
N GLY A 304 8.15 -19.32 -5.93
CA GLY A 304 6.73 -19.16 -5.66
C GLY A 304 6.47 -17.95 -4.75
N GLY A 305 5.19 -17.64 -4.58
CA GLY A 305 4.76 -16.44 -3.85
C GLY A 305 4.91 -15.15 -4.66
N SER A 306 4.09 -14.18 -4.33
CA SER A 306 4.13 -12.85 -4.96
C SER A 306 3.59 -11.79 -4.01
N ILE A 307 4.02 -10.54 -4.20
CA ILE A 307 3.44 -9.37 -3.58
C ILE A 307 2.87 -8.48 -4.66
N THR A 308 1.55 -8.40 -4.75
CA THR A 308 0.85 -7.45 -5.63
C THR A 308 0.51 -6.22 -4.82
N ILE A 309 0.85 -5.03 -5.31
CA ILE A 309 0.61 -3.79 -4.57
C ILE A 309 -0.39 -2.92 -5.33
N LEU A 310 -1.45 -2.50 -4.65
CA LEU A 310 -2.41 -1.50 -5.10
C LEU A 310 -2.24 -0.21 -4.26
N PRO A 311 -1.29 0.67 -4.60
CA PRO A 311 -1.22 1.96 -3.97
C PRO A 311 -2.40 2.83 -4.41
N ILE A 312 -2.99 3.54 -3.45
CA ILE A 312 -4.07 4.49 -3.68
C ILE A 312 -3.52 5.90 -3.48
N VAL A 313 -3.85 6.81 -4.41
CA VAL A 313 -3.49 8.23 -4.32
C VAL A 313 -4.73 9.09 -4.49
N GLU A 314 -4.96 10.00 -3.56
CA GLU A 314 -6.00 11.01 -3.66
C GLU A 314 -5.47 12.27 -4.36
N THR A 315 -6.11 12.64 -5.48
CA THR A 315 -5.84 13.89 -6.18
C THR A 315 -6.75 15.03 -5.70
N LYS A 316 -6.42 16.26 -6.08
CA LYS A 316 -7.24 17.44 -5.86
C LYS A 316 -7.58 18.07 -7.21
N GLY A 317 -8.88 18.19 -7.52
CA GLY A 317 -9.35 18.81 -8.77
C GLY A 317 -8.99 18.03 -10.03
N SER A 318 -8.91 16.69 -9.91
CA SER A 318 -8.55 15.76 -10.99
C SER A 318 -7.14 16.00 -11.57
N ASP A 319 -6.26 16.68 -10.82
CA ASP A 319 -4.87 16.89 -11.21
C ASP A 319 -4.00 15.67 -10.88
N ILE A 320 -3.68 14.89 -11.90
CA ILE A 320 -2.77 13.74 -11.82
C ILE A 320 -1.29 14.15 -12.05
N THR A 321 -1.03 15.44 -12.28
CA THR A 321 0.32 15.97 -12.57
C THR A 321 1.01 16.54 -11.34
N ASP A 322 0.39 16.46 -10.16
CA ASP A 322 1.01 16.85 -8.90
C ASP A 322 2.29 16.02 -8.63
N TYR A 323 3.17 16.54 -7.80
CA TYR A 323 4.50 15.98 -7.59
C TYR A 323 4.46 14.53 -7.07
N ILE A 324 3.60 14.22 -6.12
CA ILE A 324 3.49 12.87 -5.53
C ILE A 324 2.83 11.91 -6.52
N SER A 325 1.77 12.33 -7.19
CA SER A 325 1.07 11.51 -8.19
C SER A 325 2.00 11.09 -9.33
N THR A 326 2.76 12.05 -9.91
CA THR A 326 3.72 11.76 -10.99
C THR A 326 4.85 10.83 -10.55
N ASN A 327 5.35 10.97 -9.32
CA ASN A 327 6.35 10.08 -8.77
C ASN A 327 5.82 8.64 -8.68
N ILE A 328 4.63 8.43 -8.12
CA ILE A 328 4.05 7.10 -7.96
C ILE A 328 3.66 6.48 -9.30
N ILE A 329 3.12 7.27 -10.26
CA ILE A 329 2.85 6.82 -11.64
C ILE A 329 4.14 6.29 -12.29
N SER A 330 5.28 6.95 -12.06
CA SER A 330 6.56 6.55 -12.64
C SER A 330 7.10 5.23 -12.05
N ILE A 331 6.85 4.98 -10.77
CA ILE A 331 7.33 3.79 -10.04
C ILE A 331 6.45 2.56 -10.34
N THR A 332 5.15 2.77 -10.60
CA THR A 332 4.18 1.68 -10.76
C THR A 332 4.14 1.14 -12.20
N ASP A 333 3.63 -0.08 -12.36
CA ASP A 333 3.51 -0.78 -13.64
C ASP A 333 2.22 -0.42 -14.41
N GLY A 334 1.51 0.60 -13.95
CA GLY A 334 0.31 1.15 -14.56
C GLY A 334 -0.55 1.90 -13.56
N GLN A 335 -1.59 2.55 -14.08
CA GLN A 335 -2.54 3.30 -13.27
C GLN A 335 -3.98 3.09 -13.71
N ILE A 336 -4.90 3.02 -12.76
CA ILE A 336 -6.34 3.12 -12.94
C ILE A 336 -6.76 4.52 -12.48
N VAL A 337 -7.14 5.35 -13.41
CA VAL A 337 -7.55 6.74 -13.15
C VAL A 337 -9.07 6.78 -12.96
N LEU A 338 -9.51 7.36 -11.85
CA LEU A 338 -10.92 7.56 -11.56
C LEU A 338 -11.29 9.05 -11.69
N SER A 339 -12.27 9.33 -12.54
CA SER A 339 -12.73 10.68 -12.85
C SER A 339 -13.96 11.05 -12.03
N LYS A 340 -13.89 12.19 -11.33
CA LYS A 340 -15.05 12.74 -10.64
C LYS A 340 -16.16 13.12 -11.61
N LYS A 341 -15.83 13.67 -12.79
CA LYS A 341 -16.80 14.01 -13.84
C LYS A 341 -17.59 12.79 -14.31
N LEU A 342 -16.92 11.63 -14.48
CA LEU A 342 -17.58 10.38 -14.86
C LEU A 342 -18.45 9.82 -13.72
N PHE A 343 -17.97 9.93 -12.49
CA PHE A 343 -18.73 9.51 -11.30
C PHE A 343 -20.02 10.30 -11.16
N ASP A 344 -19.96 11.63 -11.31
CA ASP A 344 -21.10 12.52 -11.21
C ASP A 344 -22.10 12.31 -12.38
N LYS A 345 -21.62 11.85 -13.56
CA LYS A 345 -22.46 11.38 -14.70
C LYS A 345 -23.08 9.98 -14.48
N GLY A 346 -22.79 9.32 -13.35
CA GLY A 346 -23.36 8.01 -12.98
C GLY A 346 -22.60 6.79 -13.48
N GLN A 347 -21.44 6.95 -14.11
CA GLN A 347 -20.59 5.82 -14.53
C GLN A 347 -19.98 5.13 -13.30
N LYS A 348 -20.18 3.83 -13.15
CA LYS A 348 -19.67 3.03 -12.03
C LYS A 348 -19.14 1.69 -12.54
N PRO A 349 -17.84 1.37 -12.26
CA PRO A 349 -16.83 2.26 -11.67
C PRO A 349 -16.51 3.45 -12.58
N ALA A 350 -16.09 4.57 -11.97
CA ALA A 350 -15.82 5.83 -12.69
C ALA A 350 -14.43 5.84 -13.36
N ILE A 351 -14.03 4.71 -13.96
CA ILE A 351 -12.73 4.55 -14.62
C ILE A 351 -12.68 5.44 -15.86
N ASP A 352 -11.63 6.23 -15.94
CA ASP A 352 -11.26 6.95 -17.15
C ASP A 352 -10.43 6.03 -18.04
N TYR A 353 -11.06 5.46 -19.07
CA TYR A 353 -10.44 4.51 -19.97
C TYR A 353 -9.42 5.16 -20.94
N GLY A 354 -9.41 6.48 -21.06
CA GLY A 354 -8.41 7.21 -21.86
C GLY A 354 -7.09 7.41 -21.11
N LEU A 355 -7.17 7.67 -19.81
CA LEU A 355 -6.01 7.97 -18.96
C LEU A 355 -5.47 6.76 -18.20
N SER A 356 -6.23 5.67 -18.11
CA SER A 356 -5.80 4.44 -17.45
C SER A 356 -4.85 3.63 -18.33
N VAL A 357 -3.85 2.99 -17.70
CA VAL A 357 -2.80 2.23 -18.40
C VAL A 357 -2.42 0.98 -17.60
N SER A 358 -2.18 -0.13 -18.30
CA SER A 358 -1.47 -1.29 -17.77
C SER A 358 -0.26 -1.56 -18.66
N ARG A 359 0.95 -1.56 -18.06
CA ARG A 359 2.20 -1.83 -18.80
C ARG A 359 2.37 -3.31 -19.11
N LEU A 360 1.76 -4.20 -18.34
CA LEU A 360 1.74 -5.64 -18.62
C LEU A 360 0.78 -5.99 -19.77
N GLY A 361 -0.29 -5.22 -19.92
CA GLY A 361 -1.32 -5.48 -20.91
C GLY A 361 -1.84 -6.92 -20.83
N GLY A 362 -2.15 -7.51 -21.95
CA GLY A 362 -2.68 -8.88 -22.04
C GLY A 362 -1.68 -10.01 -21.77
N ALA A 363 -0.51 -9.75 -21.16
CA ALA A 363 0.48 -10.80 -20.88
C ALA A 363 -0.01 -11.83 -19.83
N VAL A 364 -0.88 -11.38 -18.91
CA VAL A 364 -1.45 -12.22 -17.85
C VAL A 364 -2.84 -12.77 -18.18
N GLN A 365 -3.38 -12.46 -19.34
CA GLN A 365 -4.69 -12.96 -19.79
C GLN A 365 -4.55 -14.21 -20.64
N ASN A 366 -5.57 -15.09 -20.63
CA ASN A 366 -5.68 -16.16 -21.60
C ASN A 366 -5.90 -15.58 -23.03
N SER A 367 -5.64 -16.39 -24.05
CA SER A 367 -5.69 -15.95 -25.46
C SER A 367 -7.07 -15.41 -25.88
N ARG A 368 -8.15 -15.96 -25.33
CA ARG A 368 -9.54 -15.55 -25.62
C ARG A 368 -9.84 -14.19 -25.01
N MET A 369 -9.58 -14.02 -23.70
CA MET A 369 -9.75 -12.77 -22.97
C MET A 369 -8.91 -11.63 -23.59
N LYS A 370 -7.65 -11.92 -23.93
CA LYS A 370 -6.75 -10.96 -24.58
C LYS A 370 -7.29 -10.43 -25.91
N LYS A 371 -7.85 -11.31 -26.75
CA LYS A 371 -8.41 -10.94 -28.06
C LYS A 371 -9.63 -10.04 -27.89
N ILE A 372 -10.55 -10.43 -27.00
CA ILE A 372 -11.77 -9.66 -26.71
C ILE A 372 -11.41 -8.32 -26.06
N GLY A 373 -10.54 -8.32 -25.07
CA GLY A 373 -10.11 -7.10 -24.37
C GLY A 373 -9.46 -6.08 -25.30
N ALA A 374 -8.61 -6.53 -26.23
CA ALA A 374 -8.00 -5.65 -27.23
C ALA A 374 -9.03 -5.02 -28.17
N GLN A 375 -10.05 -5.81 -28.58
CA GLN A 375 -11.13 -5.31 -29.44
C GLN A 375 -12.01 -4.32 -28.68
N VAL A 376 -12.50 -4.68 -27.51
CA VAL A 376 -13.34 -3.82 -26.65
C VAL A 376 -12.63 -2.50 -26.32
N ARG A 377 -11.34 -2.55 -25.98
CA ARG A 377 -10.54 -1.35 -25.73
C ARG A 377 -10.49 -0.43 -26.95
N ARG A 378 -10.19 -0.97 -28.12
CA ARG A 378 -10.12 -0.18 -29.37
C ARG A 378 -11.45 0.50 -29.68
N GLU A 379 -12.55 -0.24 -29.63
CA GLU A 379 -13.90 0.28 -29.90
C GLU A 379 -14.33 1.33 -28.89
N LEU A 380 -14.05 1.07 -27.60
CA LEU A 380 -14.34 2.00 -26.52
C LEU A 380 -13.55 3.32 -26.65
N LEU A 381 -12.25 3.25 -26.95
CA LEU A 381 -11.46 4.47 -27.15
C LEU A 381 -11.93 5.27 -28.35
N SER A 382 -12.22 4.60 -29.49
CA SER A 382 -12.79 5.26 -30.67
C SER A 382 -14.14 5.92 -30.38
N TYR A 383 -14.97 5.30 -29.56
CA TYR A 383 -16.23 5.90 -29.09
C TYR A 383 -15.98 7.13 -28.23
N LEU A 384 -15.04 7.05 -27.25
CA LEU A 384 -14.79 8.15 -26.33
C LEU A 384 -14.21 9.38 -27.04
N GLU A 385 -13.31 9.20 -28.02
CA GLU A 385 -12.77 10.28 -28.84
C GLU A 385 -13.85 11.03 -29.63
N LYS A 386 -14.84 10.30 -30.13
CA LYS A 386 -15.90 10.88 -31.00
C LYS A 386 -17.09 11.38 -30.20
N LYS A 387 -17.35 10.81 -29.02
CA LYS A 387 -18.53 11.13 -28.20
C LYS A 387 -18.64 12.61 -27.91
N ASP A 388 -17.59 13.27 -27.44
CA ASP A 388 -17.62 14.69 -27.03
C ASP A 388 -17.87 15.62 -28.23
N VAL A 389 -17.43 15.22 -29.45
CA VAL A 389 -17.65 15.97 -30.68
C VAL A 389 -19.09 15.88 -31.16
N TYR A 390 -19.69 14.69 -31.04
CA TYR A 390 -21.03 14.41 -31.61
C TYR A 390 -22.15 14.43 -30.57
N GLU A 391 -21.87 14.60 -29.29
CA GLU A 391 -22.90 14.72 -28.23
C GLU A 391 -23.79 15.96 -28.43
N LEU A 392 -23.29 16.97 -29.17
CA LEU A 392 -23.98 18.21 -29.51
C LEU A 392 -24.56 18.23 -30.94
N ALA A 393 -24.26 17.24 -31.78
CA ALA A 393 -24.76 17.17 -33.16
C ALA A 393 -26.15 16.51 -33.23
N ASN A 394 -27.00 16.97 -34.15
CA ASN A 394 -28.29 16.33 -34.39
C ASN A 394 -28.10 14.91 -34.94
N THR A 395 -28.71 13.93 -34.29
CA THR A 395 -28.64 12.50 -34.66
C THR A 395 -29.06 12.21 -36.11
N ASP A 396 -29.90 13.05 -36.69
CA ASP A 396 -30.43 12.87 -38.04
C ASP A 396 -29.40 13.23 -39.15
N GLU A 397 -28.37 14.01 -38.81
CA GLU A 397 -27.29 14.40 -39.73
C GLU A 397 -26.09 13.45 -39.70
N MET A 398 -26.10 12.43 -38.84
CA MET A 398 -25.00 11.48 -38.69
C MET A 398 -25.08 10.37 -39.72
N SER A 399 -23.90 9.94 -40.23
CA SER A 399 -23.81 8.73 -41.08
C SER A 399 -24.26 7.48 -40.31
N ALA A 400 -24.73 6.47 -41.04
CA ALA A 400 -25.15 5.19 -40.42
C ALA A 400 -23.99 4.52 -39.66
N GLU A 401 -22.78 4.60 -40.18
CA GLU A 401 -21.54 4.09 -39.57
C GLU A 401 -21.27 4.78 -38.22
N MET A 402 -21.44 6.11 -38.16
CA MET A 402 -21.22 6.88 -36.92
C MET A 402 -22.25 6.53 -35.87
N ARG A 403 -23.53 6.41 -36.25
CA ARG A 403 -24.60 5.97 -35.33
C ARG A 403 -24.33 4.57 -34.78
N GLY A 404 -23.84 3.64 -35.63
CA GLY A 404 -23.43 2.30 -35.21
C GLY A 404 -22.32 2.34 -34.17
N LEU A 405 -21.25 3.14 -34.40
CA LEU A 405 -20.15 3.28 -33.47
C LEU A 405 -20.59 3.88 -32.11
N LEU A 406 -21.42 4.92 -32.12
CA LEU A 406 -21.95 5.53 -30.90
C LEU A 406 -22.87 4.58 -30.12
N SER A 407 -23.71 3.81 -30.82
CA SER A 407 -24.57 2.80 -30.20
C SER A 407 -23.76 1.69 -29.55
N LYS A 408 -22.80 1.12 -30.30
CA LYS A 408 -21.92 0.04 -29.82
C LYS A 408 -21.06 0.48 -28.62
N GLY A 409 -20.45 1.67 -28.70
CA GLY A 409 -19.66 2.22 -27.57
C GLY A 409 -20.49 2.44 -26.30
N LYS A 410 -21.73 2.87 -26.43
CA LYS A 410 -22.68 3.00 -25.32
C LYS A 410 -23.06 1.63 -24.73
N GLU A 411 -23.27 0.62 -25.57
CA GLU A 411 -23.49 -0.76 -25.12
C GLU A 411 -22.29 -1.32 -24.35
N ILE A 412 -21.07 -1.10 -24.86
CA ILE A 412 -19.84 -1.50 -24.18
C ILE A 412 -19.76 -0.84 -22.79
N LEU A 413 -19.98 0.48 -22.68
CA LEU A 413 -19.96 1.17 -21.37
C LEU A 413 -21.02 0.63 -20.40
N ASN A 414 -22.21 0.30 -20.89
CA ASN A 414 -23.27 -0.31 -20.08
C ASN A 414 -22.85 -1.70 -19.58
N CYS A 415 -22.15 -2.48 -20.42
CA CYS A 415 -21.64 -3.79 -20.02
C CYS A 415 -20.46 -3.72 -19.04
N LEU A 416 -19.66 -2.66 -19.10
CA LEU A 416 -18.60 -2.37 -18.12
C LEU A 416 -19.13 -1.76 -16.82
N SER A 417 -20.38 -1.30 -16.80
CA SER A 417 -21.00 -0.77 -15.59
C SER A 417 -21.27 -1.88 -14.58
N GLN A 418 -20.86 -1.62 -13.34
CA GLN A 418 -20.88 -2.61 -12.27
C GLN A 418 -21.09 -1.94 -10.92
N TYR A 419 -21.92 -2.55 -10.07
CA TYR A 419 -22.13 -2.08 -8.70
C TYR A 419 -21.03 -2.64 -7.77
N LYS A 420 -20.93 -2.04 -6.58
CA LYS A 420 -19.99 -2.50 -5.54
C LYS A 420 -20.30 -3.95 -5.16
N PHE A 421 -19.24 -4.74 -4.94
CA PHE A 421 -19.27 -6.15 -4.55
C PHE A 421 -20.02 -7.07 -5.54
N GLU A 422 -20.24 -6.62 -6.76
CA GLU A 422 -20.80 -7.41 -7.86
C GLU A 422 -19.65 -7.96 -8.72
N ALA A 423 -18.90 -8.91 -8.15
CA ALA A 423 -17.79 -9.52 -8.90
C ALA A 423 -18.30 -10.25 -10.14
N LYS A 424 -17.60 -10.07 -11.27
CA LYS A 424 -17.82 -10.78 -12.52
C LYS A 424 -16.85 -11.91 -12.66
N ASP A 425 -17.36 -13.12 -12.98
CA ASP A 425 -16.52 -14.24 -13.31
C ASP A 425 -15.91 -14.09 -14.72
N GLU A 426 -14.73 -14.70 -14.92
CA GLU A 426 -13.98 -14.60 -16.19
C GLU A 426 -14.80 -15.12 -17.37
N GLU A 427 -15.46 -16.27 -17.22
CA GLU A 427 -16.29 -16.85 -18.30
C GLU A 427 -17.54 -16.01 -18.58
N GLU A 428 -18.16 -15.45 -17.56
CA GLU A 428 -19.29 -14.52 -17.73
C GLU A 428 -18.87 -13.28 -18.52
N MET A 429 -17.72 -12.69 -18.18
CA MET A 429 -17.16 -11.55 -18.90
C MET A 429 -16.89 -11.90 -20.35
N ILE A 430 -16.21 -13.01 -20.63
CA ILE A 430 -15.89 -13.47 -21.98
C ILE A 430 -17.18 -13.62 -22.79
N ASN A 431 -18.14 -14.39 -22.33
CA ASN A 431 -19.37 -14.68 -23.04
C ASN A 431 -20.21 -13.41 -23.30
N ARG A 432 -20.21 -12.48 -22.36
CA ARG A 432 -20.94 -11.21 -22.49
C ARG A 432 -20.34 -10.31 -23.58
N PHE A 433 -19.00 -10.18 -23.58
CA PHE A 433 -18.32 -9.29 -24.51
C PHE A 433 -18.11 -9.93 -25.91
N GLU A 434 -18.01 -11.25 -26.04
CA GLU A 434 -18.04 -11.93 -27.34
C GLU A 434 -19.32 -11.65 -28.11
N ARG A 435 -20.48 -11.78 -27.46
CA ARG A 435 -21.79 -11.46 -28.07
C ARG A 435 -21.89 -10.02 -28.58
N LEU A 436 -21.17 -9.09 -27.93
CA LEU A 436 -21.10 -7.69 -28.37
C LEU A 436 -20.16 -7.48 -29.54
N THR A 437 -19.07 -8.24 -29.60
CA THR A 437 -18.07 -8.12 -30.66
C THR A 437 -18.46 -8.92 -31.92
N GLU A 438 -19.22 -10.01 -31.80
CA GLU A 438 -19.73 -10.83 -32.91
C GLU A 438 -20.94 -10.23 -33.64
N LYS A 439 -21.61 -9.23 -33.07
CA LYS A 439 -22.69 -8.49 -33.74
C LYS A 439 -22.20 -7.53 -34.83
N GLU A 440 -21.07 -7.85 -35.50
CA GLU A 440 -20.72 -7.31 -36.80
C GLU A 440 -21.24 -8.27 -37.86
N ILE A 441 -22.46 -8.03 -38.31
CA ILE A 441 -22.85 -8.23 -39.74
C ILE A 441 -24.27 -7.63 -39.92
#